data_eefb990fa61309e9b6d01b703e3f3840
#
_entry.id   eefb990fa61309e9b6d01b703e3f3840
#
_cell.length_a   1.000
_cell.length_b   1.000
_cell.length_c   1.000
_cell.angle_alpha   90.00
_cell.angle_beta   90.00
_cell.angle_gamma   90.00
#
_symmetry.space_group_name_H-M   'P 1'
#
loop_
_entity.id
_entity.type
_entity.pdbx_description
1 polymer ?
#
loop_
_entity_poly.entity_id
_entity_poly.type
_entity_poly.pdbx_seq_one_letter_code
_entity_poly.pdbx_strand_id
1 'polypeptide(L)'
;MGTHSRARRLPGRGVLFLLPLLVLLRAPSLTAQNGLVGAWLDHVTRTQNEQPHWVTPLVLVTPRLEQEFRADFLRQSVSGGQQAWVYDGGKGLEIIPARHIEMLFNLPPYLQHTAPKTPDGLGDVSFLMKYRLKAANEQKGNYILTAFFGGSVPTGTYKNGTNSAVLTPSLAGGKGWGNFDLETTLGGTLPVDSVRLVGRSIIWNTVAQYHTLRYLWPELESNATYFKGGPNDGKEQEFITPGLLIGRIPMHNRVGLTFGAGVQIATSRDHLYNHAIVFTGRVPF
;
A
#
# COMPACT_ATOMS: atom_id res chain seq x y z
N MET A 1 -22.17 13.74 53.60
CA MET A 1 -21.79 14.89 52.79
C MET A 1 -20.58 14.49 51.97
N GLY A 2 -20.76 13.95 50.79
CA GLY A 2 -19.70 13.45 49.93
C GLY A 2 -19.84 14.12 48.56
N THR A 3 -18.87 14.93 48.21
CA THR A 3 -18.80 15.68 46.96
C THR A 3 -18.21 14.80 45.86
N HIS A 4 -19.03 14.39 44.89
CA HIS A 4 -18.60 13.75 43.67
C HIS A 4 -17.99 14.78 42.73
N SER A 5 -16.66 14.73 42.54
CA SER A 5 -15.93 15.44 41.51
C SER A 5 -16.16 14.74 40.17
N ARG A 6 -16.95 15.34 39.29
CA ARG A 6 -17.05 14.94 37.88
C ARG A 6 -15.83 15.43 37.10
N ALA A 7 -14.96 14.54 36.75
CA ALA A 7 -13.89 14.82 35.76
C ALA A 7 -14.54 15.09 34.38
N ARG A 8 -14.45 16.31 33.90
CA ARG A 8 -14.80 16.70 32.51
C ARG A 8 -13.80 16.06 31.58
N ARG A 9 -14.25 15.12 30.73
CA ARG A 9 -13.49 14.69 29.56
C ARG A 9 -13.44 15.86 28.57
N LEU A 10 -12.24 16.34 28.27
CA LEU A 10 -11.99 17.27 27.17
C LEU A 10 -12.22 16.53 25.84
N PRO A 11 -12.86 17.15 24.84
CA PRO A 11 -13.02 16.55 23.52
C PRO A 11 -11.67 16.40 22.86
N GLY A 12 -11.42 15.22 22.27
CA GLY A 12 -10.19 14.87 21.57
C GLY A 12 -9.83 15.94 20.54
N ARG A 13 -8.61 16.42 20.63
CA ARG A 13 -7.97 17.21 19.59
C ARG A 13 -7.82 16.33 18.36
N GLY A 14 -8.71 16.49 17.40
CA GLY A 14 -8.51 16.00 16.03
C GLY A 14 -7.26 16.67 15.49
N VAL A 15 -6.17 15.95 15.46
CA VAL A 15 -4.93 16.43 14.87
C VAL A 15 -5.13 16.48 13.35
N LEU A 16 -5.12 17.69 12.84
CA LEU A 16 -5.21 18.04 11.44
C LEU A 16 -3.95 17.55 10.70
N PHE A 17 -3.96 16.30 10.20
CA PHE A 17 -2.92 15.77 9.30
C PHE A 17 -3.20 16.11 7.82
N LEU A 18 -3.93 17.20 7.54
CA LEU A 18 -4.23 17.65 6.17
C LEU A 18 -3.23 18.66 5.58
N LEU A 19 -2.14 18.96 6.29
CA LEU A 19 -1.24 20.05 5.88
C LEU A 19 -0.18 19.72 4.79
N PRO A 20 0.29 18.51 4.52
CA PRO A 20 1.27 18.35 3.45
C PRO A 20 0.68 18.36 2.03
N LEU A 21 -0.62 18.12 1.86
CA LEU A 21 -1.22 18.06 0.52
C LEU A 21 -1.39 19.45 -0.14
N LEU A 22 -1.51 20.50 0.65
CA LEU A 22 -1.75 21.86 0.15
C LEU A 22 -0.48 22.62 -0.30
N VAL A 23 0.71 22.15 0.08
CA VAL A 23 1.97 22.79 -0.31
C VAL A 23 2.39 22.43 -1.74
N LEU A 24 1.97 21.25 -2.24
CA LEU A 24 2.27 20.82 -3.62
C LEU A 24 1.45 21.56 -4.69
N LEU A 25 0.34 22.20 -4.33
CA LEU A 25 -0.53 22.91 -5.28
C LEU A 25 -0.06 24.31 -5.66
N ARG A 26 0.99 24.86 -5.01
CA ARG A 26 1.60 26.15 -5.32
C ARG A 26 3.08 26.06 -5.72
N ALA A 27 3.51 24.97 -6.35
CA ALA A 27 4.82 24.97 -6.97
C ALA A 27 4.78 26.00 -8.13
N PRO A 28 5.69 26.99 -8.12
CA PRO A 28 5.80 27.90 -9.24
C PRO A 28 6.09 27.08 -10.49
N SER A 29 5.55 27.49 -11.63
CA SER A 29 5.86 26.93 -12.94
C SER A 29 7.38 27.06 -13.15
N LEU A 30 8.13 26.07 -12.69
CA LEU A 30 9.51 25.89 -13.07
C LEU A 30 9.47 25.58 -14.56
N THR A 31 9.75 26.57 -15.37
CA THR A 31 10.11 26.43 -16.77
C THR A 31 11.40 25.63 -16.83
N ALA A 32 11.28 24.32 -16.63
CA ALA A 32 12.35 23.36 -16.76
C ALA A 32 12.55 23.05 -18.24
N GLN A 33 12.97 24.04 -19.00
CA GLN A 33 13.62 23.78 -20.28
C GLN A 33 15.00 23.21 -19.97
N ASN A 34 15.20 21.93 -20.35
CA ASN A 34 16.52 21.28 -20.48
C ASN A 34 17.34 21.05 -19.20
N GLY A 35 16.72 20.88 -18.04
CA GLY A 35 17.39 20.52 -16.81
C GLY A 35 17.34 19.00 -16.51
N LEU A 36 18.13 18.55 -15.53
CA LEU A 36 18.16 17.15 -15.05
C LEU A 36 16.76 16.63 -14.69
N VAL A 37 15.90 17.49 -14.12
CA VAL A 37 14.51 17.15 -13.78
C VAL A 37 13.68 16.86 -15.03
N GLY A 38 13.79 17.68 -16.08
CA GLY A 38 13.08 17.43 -17.34
C GLY A 38 13.49 16.11 -17.98
N ALA A 39 14.78 15.84 -18.06
CA ALA A 39 15.30 14.58 -18.61
C ALA A 39 14.83 13.36 -17.77
N TRP A 40 14.77 13.50 -16.45
CA TRP A 40 14.24 12.46 -15.58
C TRP A 40 12.75 12.24 -15.79
N LEU A 41 11.95 13.27 -15.87
CA LEU A 41 10.50 13.16 -16.12
C LEU A 41 10.20 12.55 -17.50
N ASP A 42 10.98 12.89 -18.53
CA ASP A 42 10.88 12.25 -19.84
C ASP A 42 11.23 10.76 -19.78
N HIS A 43 12.23 10.42 -18.97
CA HIS A 43 12.60 9.05 -18.72
C HIS A 43 11.46 8.28 -18.03
N VAL A 44 10.84 8.86 -16.99
CA VAL A 44 9.67 8.29 -16.32
C VAL A 44 8.53 8.05 -17.30
N THR A 45 8.20 9.04 -18.14
CA THR A 45 7.16 8.90 -19.18
C THR A 45 7.43 7.73 -20.11
N ARG A 46 8.65 7.62 -20.63
CA ARG A 46 9.02 6.48 -21.49
C ARG A 46 8.88 5.14 -20.77
N THR A 47 9.33 5.07 -19.52
CA THR A 47 9.25 3.87 -18.69
C THR A 47 7.80 3.43 -18.48
N GLN A 48 6.91 4.36 -18.17
CA GLN A 48 5.48 4.09 -17.95
C GLN A 48 4.75 3.73 -19.24
N ASN A 49 5.09 4.31 -20.39
CA ASN A 49 4.50 3.98 -21.69
C ASN A 49 4.88 2.58 -22.22
N GLU A 50 5.89 1.94 -21.66
CA GLU A 50 6.34 0.59 -22.06
C GLU A 50 5.61 -0.53 -21.32
N GLN A 51 4.76 -0.22 -20.36
CA GLN A 51 4.03 -1.16 -19.52
C GLN A 51 2.52 -0.95 -19.66
N PRO A 52 1.67 -1.87 -19.14
CA PRO A 52 0.23 -1.67 -19.08
C PRO A 52 -0.16 -0.41 -18.31
N HIS A 53 -1.32 0.19 -18.66
CA HIS A 53 -1.83 1.41 -18.01
C HIS A 53 -2.98 1.15 -17.03
N TRP A 54 -3.04 -0.06 -16.45
CA TRP A 54 -4.02 -0.39 -15.41
C TRP A 54 -3.92 0.56 -14.22
N VAL A 55 -4.94 0.65 -13.42
CA VAL A 55 -4.86 1.42 -12.17
C VAL A 55 -4.13 0.58 -11.11
N THR A 56 -3.36 1.22 -10.24
CA THR A 56 -2.76 0.52 -9.08
C THR A 56 -3.85 0.03 -8.14
N PRO A 57 -3.86 -1.25 -7.73
CA PRO A 57 -4.88 -1.84 -6.87
C PRO A 57 -5.00 -1.19 -5.49
N LEU A 58 -6.12 -1.41 -4.80
CA LEU A 58 -6.40 -0.81 -3.50
C LEU A 58 -5.45 -1.30 -2.40
N VAL A 59 -5.20 -2.62 -2.32
CA VAL A 59 -4.36 -3.23 -1.28
C VAL A 59 -3.08 -3.81 -1.84
N LEU A 60 -3.17 -4.59 -2.92
CA LEU A 60 -2.03 -5.23 -3.57
C LEU A 60 -1.02 -4.20 -4.09
N VAL A 61 0.26 -4.54 -4.06
CA VAL A 61 1.32 -3.77 -4.73
C VAL A 61 1.38 -4.20 -6.19
N THR A 62 1.10 -3.27 -7.11
CA THR A 62 1.13 -3.54 -8.55
C THR A 62 2.53 -3.92 -9.04
N PRO A 63 2.65 -4.85 -10.02
CA PRO A 63 3.91 -5.11 -10.71
C PRO A 63 4.39 -3.95 -11.59
N ARG A 64 3.54 -2.95 -11.85
CA ARG A 64 3.87 -1.77 -12.65
C ARG A 64 4.82 -0.86 -11.90
N LEU A 65 5.61 -0.09 -12.64
CA LEU A 65 6.45 0.96 -12.08
C LEU A 65 5.65 2.25 -12.01
N GLU A 66 5.53 2.79 -10.80
CA GLU A 66 4.75 3.99 -10.52
C GLU A 66 5.64 5.15 -10.08
N GLN A 67 5.18 6.35 -10.37
CA GLN A 67 5.72 7.58 -9.83
C GLN A 67 4.58 8.36 -9.23
N GLU A 68 4.40 8.16 -7.93
CA GLU A 68 3.28 8.74 -7.21
C GLU A 68 3.59 8.90 -5.72
N PHE A 69 2.83 9.76 -5.09
CA PHE A 69 2.68 9.77 -3.64
C PHE A 69 1.37 9.08 -3.30
N ARG A 70 1.42 8.10 -2.38
CA ARG A 70 0.27 7.33 -1.94
C ARG A 70 0.10 7.40 -0.42
N ALA A 71 -1.14 7.65 0.01
CA ALA A 71 -1.55 7.57 1.40
C ALA A 71 -2.74 6.62 1.53
N ASP A 72 -2.62 5.64 2.41
CA ASP A 72 -3.65 4.65 2.71
C ASP A 72 -4.16 4.82 4.14
N PHE A 73 -5.41 4.50 4.31
CA PHE A 73 -6.11 4.58 5.58
C PHE A 73 -6.95 3.32 5.77
N LEU A 74 -6.76 2.64 6.90
CA LEU A 74 -7.52 1.44 7.24
C LEU A 74 -8.18 1.60 8.60
N ARG A 75 -9.45 1.20 8.67
CA ARG A 75 -10.16 1.01 9.93
C ARG A 75 -10.47 -0.46 10.11
N GLN A 76 -9.73 -1.11 10.99
CA GLN A 76 -9.82 -2.54 11.26
C GLN A 76 -10.78 -2.82 12.40
N SER A 77 -11.66 -3.80 12.24
CA SER A 77 -12.53 -4.33 13.28
C SER A 77 -11.90 -5.60 13.84
N VAL A 78 -11.38 -5.51 15.05
CA VAL A 78 -10.68 -6.60 15.74
C VAL A 78 -11.68 -7.35 16.64
N SER A 79 -11.34 -8.57 17.03
CA SER A 79 -12.17 -9.39 17.93
C SER A 79 -12.49 -8.67 19.23
N GLY A 80 -13.67 -8.95 19.82
CA GLY A 80 -14.12 -8.32 21.06
C GLY A 80 -14.64 -6.89 20.89
N GLY A 81 -15.04 -6.47 19.69
CA GLY A 81 -15.60 -5.14 19.42
C GLY A 81 -14.58 -4.01 19.42
N GLN A 82 -13.29 -4.36 19.43
CA GLN A 82 -12.19 -3.40 19.38
C GLN A 82 -11.92 -2.94 17.96
N GLN A 83 -11.27 -1.79 17.83
CA GLN A 83 -10.89 -1.22 16.54
C GLN A 83 -9.42 -0.80 16.56
N ALA A 84 -8.79 -0.92 15.40
CA ALA A 84 -7.50 -0.33 15.12
C ALA A 84 -7.60 0.54 13.86
N TRP A 85 -6.96 1.71 13.92
CA TRP A 85 -6.88 2.64 12.80
C TRP A 85 -5.43 2.69 12.35
N VAL A 86 -5.20 2.47 11.07
CA VAL A 86 -3.87 2.50 10.47
C VAL A 86 -3.84 3.66 9.49
N TYR A 87 -3.00 4.63 9.76
CA TYR A 87 -2.77 5.78 8.92
C TYR A 87 -1.50 5.52 8.12
N ASP A 88 -1.59 5.67 6.82
CA ASP A 88 -0.49 5.48 5.88
C ASP A 88 0.02 4.04 5.76
N GLY A 89 -0.85 3.10 5.73
CA GLY A 89 -0.75 1.62 5.58
C GLY A 89 0.47 0.98 4.90
N GLY A 90 1.66 1.57 5.03
CA GLY A 90 2.90 1.06 4.46
C GLY A 90 3.14 1.45 2.99
N LYS A 91 2.53 2.53 2.54
CA LYS A 91 2.77 3.16 1.24
C LYS A 91 3.37 4.56 1.47
N GLY A 92 3.82 5.21 0.44
CA GLY A 92 4.46 6.52 0.58
C GLY A 92 4.88 7.10 -0.76
N LEU A 93 6.15 7.45 -0.89
CA LEU A 93 6.73 8.01 -2.09
C LEU A 93 7.28 6.90 -2.99
N GLU A 94 6.74 6.82 -4.21
CA GLU A 94 7.16 5.90 -5.26
C GLU A 94 7.87 6.71 -6.35
N ILE A 95 9.12 6.34 -6.67
CA ILE A 95 9.93 7.03 -7.69
C ILE A 95 10.57 6.03 -8.65
N ILE A 96 10.72 6.42 -9.91
CA ILE A 96 11.39 5.67 -10.96
C ILE A 96 12.76 6.29 -11.23
N PRO A 97 13.83 5.86 -10.53
CA PRO A 97 15.18 6.39 -10.75
C PRO A 97 15.82 5.87 -12.04
N ALA A 98 15.38 4.71 -12.55
CA ALA A 98 15.91 4.09 -13.76
C ALA A 98 14.82 3.30 -14.51
N ARG A 99 15.01 3.04 -15.80
CA ARG A 99 14.03 2.44 -16.73
C ARG A 99 13.35 1.15 -16.24
N HIS A 100 14.03 0.37 -15.43
CA HIS A 100 13.53 -0.90 -14.93
C HIS A 100 13.38 -0.93 -13.42
N ILE A 101 13.63 0.19 -12.74
CA ILE A 101 13.71 0.24 -11.29
C ILE A 101 12.69 1.27 -10.77
N GLU A 102 11.94 0.87 -9.77
CA GLU A 102 11.17 1.75 -8.89
C GLU A 102 11.67 1.55 -7.46
N MET A 103 11.74 2.63 -6.73
CA MET A 103 11.99 2.64 -5.29
C MET A 103 10.79 3.25 -4.57
N LEU A 104 10.32 2.53 -3.58
CA LEU A 104 9.19 2.92 -2.77
C LEU A 104 9.67 3.08 -1.32
N PHE A 105 9.50 4.29 -0.79
CA PHE A 105 9.87 4.67 0.57
C PHE A 105 8.60 4.86 1.39
N ASN A 106 8.35 3.91 2.29
CA ASN A 106 7.19 3.94 3.15
C ASN A 106 7.46 4.79 4.39
N LEU A 107 6.59 5.73 4.66
CA LEU A 107 6.53 6.35 5.98
C LEU A 107 6.05 5.31 6.99
N PRO A 108 6.57 5.31 8.25
CA PRO A 108 6.08 4.40 9.26
C PRO A 108 4.59 4.69 9.51
N PRO A 109 3.71 3.66 9.43
CA PRO A 109 2.30 3.86 9.68
C PRO A 109 2.07 4.25 11.14
N TYR A 110 1.13 5.17 11.40
CA TYR A 110 0.66 5.43 12.76
C TYR A 110 -0.54 4.54 13.05
N LEU A 111 -0.46 3.77 14.15
CA LEU A 111 -1.50 2.87 14.60
C LEU A 111 -2.19 3.45 15.83
N GLN A 112 -3.51 3.52 15.78
CA GLN A 112 -4.35 3.95 16.90
C GLN A 112 -5.27 2.80 17.32
N HIS A 113 -5.36 2.52 18.60
CA HIS A 113 -6.08 1.39 19.15
C HIS A 113 -7.20 1.82 20.10
N THR A 114 -8.34 1.14 20.04
CA THR A 114 -9.39 1.30 21.07
C THR A 114 -9.24 0.28 22.22
N ALA A 115 -8.36 -0.71 22.03
CA ALA A 115 -8.11 -1.76 23.02
C ALA A 115 -7.44 -1.18 24.27
N PRO A 116 -7.98 -1.41 25.47
CA PRO A 116 -7.30 -1.06 26.70
C PRO A 116 -5.94 -1.79 26.76
N LYS A 117 -4.87 -1.12 27.12
CA LYS A 117 -3.51 -1.67 27.23
C LYS A 117 -2.76 -1.90 25.90
N THR A 118 -3.31 -1.47 24.77
CA THR A 118 -2.57 -1.41 23.51
C THR A 118 -2.26 0.05 23.20
N PRO A 119 -1.01 0.50 23.39
CA PRO A 119 -0.67 1.90 23.18
C PRO A 119 -0.66 2.25 21.69
N ASP A 120 -1.08 3.45 21.38
CA ASP A 120 -0.93 4.03 20.05
C ASP A 120 0.54 4.28 19.74
N GLY A 121 0.93 4.22 18.47
CA GLY A 121 2.31 4.49 18.09
C GLY A 121 2.62 4.24 16.62
N LEU A 122 3.89 4.45 16.29
CA LEU A 122 4.41 4.23 14.94
C LEU A 122 4.73 2.74 14.72
N GLY A 123 4.43 2.25 13.53
CA GLY A 123 4.91 0.98 13.03
C GLY A 123 6.34 1.04 12.51
N ASP A 124 6.78 -0.01 11.85
CA ASP A 124 8.13 -0.10 11.30
C ASP A 124 8.29 0.70 10.02
N VAL A 125 9.45 1.29 9.83
CA VAL A 125 9.88 1.83 8.54
C VAL A 125 10.12 0.69 7.58
N SER A 126 9.63 0.84 6.34
CA SER A 126 9.81 -0.16 5.30
C SER A 126 10.17 0.47 3.96
N PHE A 127 10.71 -0.34 3.07
CA PHE A 127 11.04 0.03 1.71
C PHE A 127 10.69 -1.11 0.75
N LEU A 128 10.53 -0.77 -0.51
CA LEU A 128 10.39 -1.74 -1.59
C LEU A 128 11.16 -1.25 -2.81
N MET A 129 11.97 -2.13 -3.40
CA MET A 129 12.56 -1.96 -4.72
C MET A 129 11.87 -2.91 -5.68
N LYS A 130 11.39 -2.39 -6.81
CA LYS A 130 10.86 -3.17 -7.92
C LYS A 130 11.87 -3.18 -9.07
N TYR A 131 12.07 -4.34 -9.67
CA TYR A 131 12.85 -4.49 -10.89
C TYR A 131 12.01 -5.13 -11.99
N ARG A 132 11.62 -4.35 -12.99
CA ARG A 132 10.82 -4.81 -14.13
C ARG A 132 11.62 -5.71 -15.04
N LEU A 133 11.30 -7.01 -15.03
CA LEU A 133 11.96 -8.04 -15.85
C LEU A 133 11.46 -7.97 -17.30
N LYS A 134 10.15 -7.86 -17.49
CA LYS A 134 9.51 -7.81 -18.80
C LYS A 134 8.17 -7.08 -18.73
N ALA A 135 7.87 -6.28 -19.75
CA ALA A 135 6.57 -5.64 -19.88
C ALA A 135 6.25 -5.37 -21.34
N ALA A 136 4.97 -5.28 -21.63
CA ALA A 136 4.41 -4.80 -22.88
C ALA A 136 3.11 -4.07 -22.61
N ASN A 137 2.94 -2.90 -23.17
CA ASN A 137 1.70 -2.14 -23.09
C ASN A 137 0.55 -2.83 -23.86
N GLU A 138 -0.64 -2.24 -23.83
CA GLU A 138 -1.86 -2.79 -24.42
C GLU A 138 -1.71 -3.13 -25.90
N GLN A 139 -0.92 -2.37 -26.63
CA GLN A 139 -0.69 -2.53 -28.08
C GLN A 139 0.27 -3.68 -28.39
N LYS A 140 1.13 -4.07 -27.44
CA LYS A 140 2.21 -5.05 -27.62
C LYS A 140 2.04 -6.32 -26.79
N GLY A 141 0.87 -6.52 -26.20
CA GLY A 141 0.57 -7.75 -25.49
C GLY A 141 0.04 -7.58 -24.07
N ASN A 142 0.02 -6.37 -23.50
CA ASN A 142 -0.64 -6.02 -22.25
C ASN A 142 -0.27 -6.94 -21.07
N TYR A 143 1.03 -7.06 -20.76
CA TYR A 143 1.53 -7.90 -19.66
C TYR A 143 2.73 -7.27 -18.96
N ILE A 144 3.00 -7.73 -17.74
CA ILE A 144 4.16 -7.32 -16.97
C ILE A 144 4.65 -8.43 -16.04
N LEU A 145 5.96 -8.49 -15.82
CA LEU A 145 6.63 -9.33 -14.83
C LEU A 145 7.71 -8.50 -14.13
N THR A 146 7.66 -8.48 -12.80
CA THR A 146 8.51 -7.63 -11.95
C THR A 146 8.98 -8.42 -10.72
N ALA A 147 10.26 -8.38 -10.43
CA ALA A 147 10.81 -8.88 -9.18
C ALA A 147 10.77 -7.76 -8.13
N PHE A 148 10.38 -8.10 -6.91
CA PHE A 148 10.33 -7.21 -5.78
C PHE A 148 11.35 -7.62 -4.72
N PHE A 149 11.99 -6.64 -4.13
CA PHE A 149 12.81 -6.79 -2.95
C PHE A 149 12.41 -5.75 -1.92
N GLY A 150 11.62 -6.17 -0.96
CA GLY A 150 11.16 -5.33 0.15
C GLY A 150 11.84 -5.67 1.45
N GLY A 151 11.65 -4.80 2.42
CA GLY A 151 12.08 -5.06 3.79
C GLY A 151 11.57 -4.00 4.75
N SER A 152 11.62 -4.35 6.04
CA SER A 152 11.33 -3.45 7.15
C SER A 152 12.41 -3.55 8.21
N VAL A 153 12.57 -2.45 8.95
CA VAL A 153 13.48 -2.38 10.10
C VAL A 153 12.68 -2.13 11.38
N PRO A 154 13.05 -2.73 12.52
CA PRO A 154 12.28 -2.68 13.76
C PRO A 154 12.40 -1.30 14.44
N THR A 155 11.75 -0.30 13.87
CA THR A 155 11.71 1.09 14.36
C THR A 155 10.39 1.44 15.05
N GLY A 156 9.42 0.52 15.00
CA GLY A 156 8.10 0.71 15.58
C GLY A 156 8.12 0.91 17.10
N THR A 157 7.19 1.70 17.58
CA THR A 157 7.06 1.99 19.00
C THR A 157 6.18 0.96 19.70
N TYR A 158 6.55 0.58 20.92
CA TYR A 158 5.83 -0.42 21.73
C TYR A 158 5.66 -1.76 20.98
N LYS A 159 4.42 -2.20 20.81
CA LYS A 159 4.03 -3.43 20.10
C LYS A 159 3.53 -3.19 18.67
N ASN A 160 3.73 -1.99 18.15
CA ASN A 160 3.26 -1.59 16.82
C ASN A 160 4.23 -1.96 15.70
N GLY A 161 5.43 -2.42 16.03
CA GLY A 161 6.42 -2.95 15.11
C GLY A 161 6.82 -4.38 15.41
N THR A 162 7.71 -4.91 14.58
CA THR A 162 8.33 -6.23 14.76
C THR A 162 9.62 -6.10 15.59
N ASN A 163 10.06 -7.19 16.20
CA ASN A 163 11.32 -7.22 16.96
C ASN A 163 12.53 -7.62 16.08
N SER A 164 12.36 -7.69 14.77
CA SER A 164 13.38 -8.12 13.82
C SER A 164 13.24 -7.37 12.52
N ALA A 165 14.35 -7.12 11.86
CA ALA A 165 14.30 -6.74 10.46
C ALA A 165 13.75 -7.90 9.62
N VAL A 166 12.92 -7.59 8.63
CA VAL A 166 12.26 -8.59 7.78
C VAL A 166 12.55 -8.28 6.32
N LEU A 167 13.01 -9.25 5.56
CA LEU A 167 13.13 -9.18 4.11
C LEU A 167 11.90 -9.80 3.46
N THR A 168 11.43 -9.21 2.36
CA THR A 168 10.22 -9.63 1.63
C THR A 168 10.47 -9.77 0.14
N PRO A 169 11.27 -10.77 -0.29
CA PRO A 169 11.42 -11.04 -1.72
C PRO A 169 10.12 -11.58 -2.31
N SER A 170 9.76 -11.11 -3.51
CA SER A 170 8.59 -11.61 -4.23
C SER A 170 8.71 -11.43 -5.74
N LEU A 171 7.90 -12.17 -6.48
CA LEU A 171 7.71 -12.05 -7.91
C LEU A 171 6.25 -11.66 -8.17
N ALA A 172 6.06 -10.61 -8.96
CA ALA A 172 4.74 -10.10 -9.31
C ALA A 172 4.57 -10.09 -10.83
N GLY A 173 3.39 -10.46 -11.29
CA GLY A 173 3.07 -10.43 -12.70
C GLY A 173 1.62 -10.05 -12.94
N GLY A 174 1.33 -9.66 -14.18
CA GLY A 174 -0.02 -9.33 -14.59
C GLY A 174 -0.24 -9.46 -16.08
N LYS A 175 -1.50 -9.62 -16.45
CA LYS A 175 -1.95 -9.73 -17.83
C LYS A 175 -3.31 -9.07 -17.99
N GLY A 176 -3.46 -8.27 -19.05
CA GLY A 176 -4.73 -7.64 -19.40
C GLY A 176 -5.33 -8.19 -20.69
N TRP A 177 -6.67 -8.16 -20.76
CA TRP A 177 -7.49 -8.54 -21.91
C TRP A 177 -8.62 -7.52 -22.10
N GLY A 178 -8.46 -6.64 -23.06
CA GLY A 178 -9.39 -5.50 -23.22
C GLY A 178 -9.43 -4.63 -21.98
N ASN A 179 -10.59 -4.52 -21.37
CA ASN A 179 -10.81 -3.71 -20.17
C ASN A 179 -10.58 -4.50 -18.85
N PHE A 180 -10.29 -5.78 -18.93
CA PHE A 180 -10.05 -6.64 -17.76
C PHE A 180 -8.54 -6.86 -17.58
N ASP A 181 -8.08 -6.85 -16.35
CA ASP A 181 -6.73 -7.25 -16.00
C ASP A 181 -6.71 -8.11 -14.73
N LEU A 182 -5.67 -8.92 -14.64
CA LEU A 182 -5.37 -9.78 -13.50
C LEU A 182 -3.91 -9.57 -13.12
N GLU A 183 -3.67 -9.22 -11.86
CA GLU A 183 -2.33 -9.13 -11.29
C GLU A 183 -2.17 -10.14 -10.15
N THR A 184 -0.98 -10.69 -9.99
CA THR A 184 -0.66 -11.60 -8.88
C THR A 184 0.75 -11.39 -8.37
N THR A 185 0.95 -11.62 -7.08
CA THR A 185 2.25 -11.55 -6.40
C THR A 185 2.43 -12.79 -5.54
N LEU A 186 3.57 -13.46 -5.68
CA LEU A 186 3.98 -14.57 -4.85
C LEU A 186 5.33 -14.24 -4.21
N GLY A 187 5.43 -14.38 -2.90
CA GLY A 187 6.64 -14.06 -2.16
C GLY A 187 6.64 -14.62 -0.76
N GLY A 188 7.49 -14.07 0.09
CA GLY A 188 7.55 -14.50 1.49
C GLY A 188 8.21 -13.47 2.38
N THR A 189 8.07 -13.68 3.69
CA THR A 189 8.73 -12.89 4.72
C THR A 189 9.85 -13.71 5.37
N LEU A 190 11.02 -13.11 5.45
CA LEU A 190 12.24 -13.71 5.98
C LEU A 190 12.80 -12.81 7.09
N PRO A 191 12.47 -13.07 8.37
CA PRO A 191 13.13 -12.37 9.48
C PRO A 191 14.64 -12.63 9.46
N VAL A 192 15.43 -11.57 9.66
CA VAL A 192 16.90 -11.65 9.67
C VAL A 192 17.38 -12.39 10.94
N ASP A 193 16.68 -12.15 12.03
CA ASP A 193 16.90 -12.81 13.33
C ASP A 193 15.57 -13.20 13.97
N SER A 194 15.60 -13.70 15.21
CA SER A 194 14.39 -13.95 16.02
C SER A 194 13.30 -14.78 15.31
N VAL A 195 13.69 -15.69 14.40
CA VAL A 195 12.76 -16.50 13.57
C VAL A 195 11.75 -17.26 14.43
N ARG A 196 12.13 -17.71 15.65
CA ARG A 196 11.21 -18.38 16.56
C ARG A 196 10.11 -17.47 17.11
N LEU A 197 10.35 -16.17 17.16
CA LEU A 197 9.40 -15.18 17.68
C LEU A 197 8.55 -14.56 16.57
N VAL A 198 9.12 -14.35 15.39
CA VAL A 198 8.45 -13.68 14.27
C VAL A 198 7.80 -14.70 13.33
N GLY A 199 8.47 -15.83 13.07
CA GLY A 199 8.05 -16.78 12.04
C GLY A 199 8.43 -16.31 10.64
N ARG A 200 8.16 -17.16 9.65
CA ARG A 200 8.24 -16.88 8.22
C ARG A 200 6.85 -16.97 7.62
N SER A 201 6.65 -16.42 6.44
CA SER A 201 5.39 -16.65 5.72
C SER A 201 5.61 -16.76 4.23
N ILE A 202 4.67 -17.42 3.57
CA ILE A 202 4.46 -17.34 2.13
C ILE A 202 3.26 -16.39 1.92
N ILE A 203 3.41 -15.45 1.01
CA ILE A 203 2.37 -14.47 0.68
C ILE A 203 1.96 -14.70 -0.77
N TRP A 204 0.66 -14.82 -1.00
CA TRP A 204 0.09 -14.91 -2.33
C TRP A 204 -1.08 -13.95 -2.43
N ASN A 205 -0.93 -12.93 -3.24
CA ASN A 205 -1.94 -11.90 -3.46
C ASN A 205 -2.35 -11.90 -4.93
N THR A 206 -3.64 -11.69 -5.19
CA THR A 206 -4.19 -11.61 -6.55
C THR A 206 -5.27 -10.54 -6.58
N VAL A 207 -5.35 -9.78 -7.67
CA VAL A 207 -6.41 -8.82 -7.94
C VAL A 207 -6.92 -8.98 -9.36
N ALA A 208 -8.23 -8.90 -9.51
CA ALA A 208 -8.94 -8.78 -10.77
C ALA A 208 -9.58 -7.38 -10.85
N GLN A 209 -9.26 -6.62 -11.89
CA GLN A 209 -9.80 -5.28 -12.11
C GLN A 209 -10.55 -5.21 -13.43
N TYR A 210 -11.53 -4.32 -13.51
CA TYR A 210 -12.25 -4.04 -14.74
C TYR A 210 -12.37 -2.54 -14.98
N HIS A 211 -11.78 -2.04 -16.06
CA HIS A 211 -11.89 -0.66 -16.46
C HIS A 211 -13.27 -0.40 -17.10
N THR A 212 -14.12 0.34 -16.41
CA THR A 212 -15.41 0.76 -16.93
C THR A 212 -15.53 2.27 -16.82
N LEU A 213 -16.36 2.88 -17.67
CA LEU A 213 -16.44 4.31 -17.77
C LEU A 213 -15.04 4.95 -17.93
N ARG A 214 -14.92 6.27 -17.86
CA ARG A 214 -13.64 6.93 -18.13
C ARG A 214 -12.58 6.73 -17.04
N TYR A 215 -12.99 6.58 -15.79
CA TYR A 215 -12.11 6.61 -14.62
C TYR A 215 -12.45 5.55 -13.57
N LEU A 216 -13.40 4.69 -13.81
CA LEU A 216 -13.92 3.77 -12.81
C LEU A 216 -13.34 2.38 -12.98
N TRP A 217 -12.82 1.81 -11.86
CA TRP A 217 -12.18 0.52 -11.81
C TRP A 217 -12.71 -0.29 -10.60
N PRO A 218 -13.84 -1.00 -10.75
CA PRO A 218 -14.20 -2.03 -9.78
C PRO A 218 -13.14 -3.13 -9.76
N GLU A 219 -12.86 -3.64 -8.56
CA GLU A 219 -11.87 -4.68 -8.36
C GLU A 219 -12.28 -5.67 -7.28
N LEU A 220 -11.66 -6.85 -7.34
CA LEU A 220 -11.73 -7.87 -6.30
C LEU A 220 -10.31 -8.37 -6.04
N GLU A 221 -9.84 -8.21 -4.79
CA GLU A 221 -8.54 -8.70 -4.36
C GLU A 221 -8.67 -9.90 -3.44
N SER A 222 -7.72 -10.84 -3.51
CA SER A 222 -7.46 -11.90 -2.53
C SER A 222 -6.04 -11.73 -1.99
N ASN A 223 -5.92 -11.71 -0.67
CA ASN A 223 -4.65 -11.56 0.04
C ASN A 223 -4.48 -12.73 1.00
N ALA A 224 -3.64 -13.70 0.64
CA ALA A 224 -3.39 -14.90 1.41
C ALA A 224 -1.98 -14.89 2.02
N THR A 225 -1.88 -15.34 3.28
CA THR A 225 -0.63 -15.50 4.03
C THR A 225 -0.61 -16.85 4.70
N TYR A 226 0.40 -17.66 4.42
CA TYR A 226 0.62 -18.98 5.00
C TYR A 226 1.82 -18.91 5.95
N PHE A 227 1.60 -19.09 7.24
CA PHE A 227 2.63 -18.94 8.26
C PHE A 227 3.45 -20.22 8.44
N LYS A 228 4.77 -20.05 8.59
CA LYS A 228 5.75 -21.12 8.81
C LYS A 228 6.69 -20.77 9.98
N GLY A 229 6.64 -21.59 11.01
CA GLY A 229 7.40 -21.35 12.25
C GLY A 229 6.85 -20.16 13.05
N GLY A 230 7.41 -19.97 14.24
CA GLY A 230 6.95 -18.95 15.18
C GLY A 230 5.58 -19.22 15.79
N PRO A 231 4.95 -18.23 16.42
CA PRO A 231 3.67 -18.40 17.14
C PRO A 231 2.48 -18.74 16.26
N ASN A 232 2.58 -18.49 14.96
CA ASN A 232 1.51 -18.72 14.00
C ASN A 232 1.79 -19.92 13.07
N ASP A 233 2.74 -20.78 13.41
CA ASP A 233 3.09 -21.93 12.55
C ASP A 233 1.87 -22.77 12.18
N GLY A 234 1.74 -23.09 10.88
CA GLY A 234 0.66 -23.88 10.32
C GLY A 234 -0.68 -23.15 10.16
N LYS A 235 -0.78 -21.88 10.56
CA LYS A 235 -1.98 -21.07 10.32
C LYS A 235 -1.97 -20.48 8.91
N GLU A 236 -3.16 -20.12 8.45
CA GLU A 236 -3.36 -19.36 7.23
C GLU A 236 -4.30 -18.18 7.48
N GLN A 237 -4.03 -17.07 6.81
CA GLN A 237 -4.88 -15.89 6.84
C GLN A 237 -5.22 -15.51 5.42
N GLU A 238 -6.50 -15.33 5.14
CA GLU A 238 -6.97 -14.86 3.85
C GLU A 238 -7.99 -13.74 4.02
N PHE A 239 -7.87 -12.73 3.17
CA PHE A 239 -8.81 -11.64 3.03
C PHE A 239 -9.27 -11.51 1.58
N ILE A 240 -10.56 -11.25 1.40
CA ILE A 240 -11.14 -10.85 0.12
C ILE A 240 -11.55 -9.38 0.24
N THR A 241 -11.20 -8.59 -0.78
CA THR A 241 -11.43 -7.14 -0.79
C THR A 241 -12.16 -6.73 -2.06
N PRO A 242 -13.50 -6.68 -2.06
CA PRO A 242 -14.21 -5.90 -3.06
C PRO A 242 -13.88 -4.42 -2.89
N GLY A 243 -13.49 -3.78 -3.98
CA GLY A 243 -13.03 -2.40 -4.01
C GLY A 243 -13.47 -1.64 -5.25
N LEU A 244 -13.32 -0.34 -5.18
CA LEU A 244 -13.58 0.58 -6.29
C LEU A 244 -12.51 1.66 -6.29
N LEU A 245 -11.90 1.86 -7.46
CA LEU A 245 -10.95 2.94 -7.70
C LEU A 245 -11.52 3.92 -8.71
N ILE A 246 -11.23 5.19 -8.51
CA ILE A 246 -11.53 6.30 -9.41
C ILE A 246 -10.21 6.99 -9.73
N GLY A 247 -9.73 6.86 -10.94
CA GLY A 247 -8.44 7.45 -11.37
C GLY A 247 -8.05 6.94 -12.77
N ARG A 248 -7.04 7.44 -13.35
CA ARG A 248 -6.24 8.62 -13.01
C ARG A 248 -6.93 9.88 -13.52
N ILE A 249 -7.43 10.72 -12.65
CA ILE A 249 -8.09 11.99 -13.04
C ILE A 249 -6.97 12.99 -13.34
N PRO A 250 -6.79 13.46 -14.59
CA PRO A 250 -5.74 14.42 -14.91
C PRO A 250 -6.06 15.78 -14.28
N MET A 251 -5.07 16.38 -13.65
CA MET A 251 -5.19 17.70 -13.02
C MET A 251 -4.40 18.76 -13.79
N HIS A 252 -3.09 18.73 -13.73
CA HIS A 252 -2.22 19.68 -14.39
C HIS A 252 -0.93 19.01 -14.83
N ASN A 253 -0.54 19.16 -16.09
CA ASN A 253 0.63 18.50 -16.67
C ASN A 253 0.63 16.98 -16.43
N ARG A 254 1.59 16.48 -15.66
CA ARG A 254 1.74 15.07 -15.30
C ARG A 254 0.96 14.69 -14.03
N VAL A 255 0.53 15.68 -13.26
CA VAL A 255 -0.13 15.44 -11.96
C VAL A 255 -1.55 14.96 -12.20
N GLY A 256 -1.90 13.88 -11.53
CA GLY A 256 -3.25 13.34 -11.50
C GLY A 256 -3.72 13.07 -10.07
N LEU A 257 -4.94 12.59 -9.95
CA LEU A 257 -5.51 12.12 -8.70
C LEU A 257 -6.14 10.75 -8.90
N THR A 258 -5.96 9.89 -7.91
CA THR A 258 -6.66 8.60 -7.82
C THR A 258 -7.16 8.43 -6.40
N PHE A 259 -8.40 7.98 -6.27
CA PHE A 259 -9.02 7.64 -5.00
C PHE A 259 -9.55 6.22 -5.06
N GLY A 260 -9.57 5.55 -3.93
CA GLY A 260 -10.17 4.23 -3.85
C GLY A 260 -10.76 3.95 -2.48
N ALA A 261 -11.74 3.07 -2.46
CA ALA A 261 -12.34 2.55 -1.25
C ALA A 261 -12.74 1.10 -1.42
N GLY A 262 -12.68 0.33 -0.33
CA GLY A 262 -13.11 -1.06 -0.32
C GLY A 262 -13.31 -1.58 1.09
N VAL A 263 -13.79 -2.82 1.17
CA VAL A 263 -13.97 -3.53 2.43
C VAL A 263 -13.18 -4.82 2.36
N GLN A 264 -12.15 -4.92 3.19
CA GLN A 264 -11.36 -6.15 3.33
C GLN A 264 -12.05 -7.06 4.36
N ILE A 265 -12.37 -8.28 3.99
CA ILE A 265 -13.16 -9.24 4.77
C ILE A 265 -12.33 -10.50 4.97
N ALA A 266 -12.14 -10.94 6.22
CA ALA A 266 -11.46 -12.19 6.53
C ALA A 266 -12.32 -13.38 6.08
N THR A 267 -11.73 -14.30 5.34
CA THR A 267 -12.37 -15.54 4.85
C THR A 267 -11.81 -16.79 5.51
N SER A 268 -10.62 -16.70 6.10
CA SER A 268 -9.99 -17.79 6.86
C SER A 268 -10.35 -17.72 8.35
N ARG A 269 -10.14 -18.84 9.05
CA ARG A 269 -10.38 -18.95 10.49
C ARG A 269 -9.38 -18.10 11.30
N ASP A 270 -8.11 -18.14 10.92
CA ASP A 270 -7.06 -17.39 11.57
C ASP A 270 -6.89 -16.05 10.87
N HIS A 271 -7.15 -14.95 11.58
CA HIS A 271 -7.03 -13.60 11.01
C HIS A 271 -6.74 -12.56 12.11
N LEU A 272 -6.07 -11.47 11.72
CA LEU A 272 -5.73 -10.37 12.62
C LEU A 272 -6.92 -9.47 12.95
N TYR A 273 -7.86 -9.33 12.03
CA TYR A 273 -9.11 -8.57 12.16
C TYR A 273 -10.20 -9.19 11.30
N ASN A 274 -11.46 -9.03 11.70
CA ASN A 274 -12.60 -9.60 10.99
C ASN A 274 -12.84 -8.94 9.63
N HIS A 275 -12.77 -7.61 9.61
CA HIS A 275 -12.88 -6.80 8.40
C HIS A 275 -12.18 -5.46 8.60
N ALA A 276 -11.84 -4.81 7.49
CA ALA A 276 -11.35 -3.44 7.49
C ALA A 276 -12.02 -2.63 6.39
N ILE A 277 -12.31 -1.35 6.67
CA ILE A 277 -12.62 -0.37 5.64
C ILE A 277 -11.27 0.21 5.18
N VAL A 278 -11.04 0.22 3.89
CA VAL A 278 -9.80 0.69 3.27
C VAL A 278 -10.12 1.91 2.41
N PHE A 279 -9.32 2.95 2.56
CA PHE A 279 -9.32 4.11 1.67
C PHE A 279 -7.90 4.37 1.17
N THR A 280 -7.77 4.80 -0.06
CA THR A 280 -6.50 5.24 -0.65
C THR A 280 -6.68 6.58 -1.35
N GLY A 281 -5.67 7.43 -1.24
CA GLY A 281 -5.51 8.65 -2.03
C GLY A 281 -4.12 8.65 -2.67
N ARG A 282 -4.05 9.01 -3.96
CA ARG A 282 -2.79 8.97 -4.72
C ARG A 282 -2.66 10.18 -5.59
N VAL A 283 -1.44 10.65 -5.71
CA VAL A 283 -1.04 11.77 -6.55
C VAL A 283 0.07 11.29 -7.48
N PRO A 284 -0.26 10.69 -8.64
CA PRO A 284 0.74 10.42 -9.68
C PRO A 284 1.27 11.73 -10.27
N PHE A 285 2.60 11.76 -10.59
CA PHE A 285 3.30 12.96 -11.09
C PHE A 285 4.45 12.65 -12.05
#